data_c239f5bc0e6d5abf1724ee5941e14ae7
#
_entry.id   c239f5bc0e6d5abf1724ee5941e14ae7
#
_cell.length_a   1.000
_cell.length_b   1.000
_cell.length_c   1.000
_cell.angle_alpha   90.00
_cell.angle_beta   90.00
_cell.angle_gamma   90.00
#
_symmetry.space_group_name_H-M   'P 1'
#
loop_
_entity.id
_entity.type
_entity.pdbx_description
1 polymer ?
#
loop_
_entity_poly.entity_id
_entity_poly.type
_entity_poly.pdbx_seq_one_letter_code
_entity_poly.pdbx_strand_id
1 'polypeptide(L)'
;MTQDEQICSLALTRIPGLGLTGAFRLVSSLGSATRVFEHRKELSQLVPGVSEKIITALNNSEAFRRAEQELTFCEKNHIRCLTLNDEGYPSRLRECDDAPLALFYRGNADLNTLHIINIVGTRHATPYGQDICTRFLADLSALYPDTLIVSGLAYGIDIHAHRAALQNHFKTIGVLAHGLDRIYPAEHRKTAVSMLEQGGLLTEFTSGTNPDRQNFVKRNRIVAGICLLY
;
A
#
# COMPACT_ATOMS: atom_id res chain seq x y z
N MET A 1 0.68 13.32 -12.70
CA MET A 1 -0.42 12.40 -13.06
C MET A 1 -1.75 13.11 -13.00
N THR A 2 -2.74 12.72 -13.81
CA THR A 2 -4.06 13.37 -13.84
C THR A 2 -4.97 12.80 -12.76
N GLN A 3 -5.86 13.60 -12.23
CA GLN A 3 -6.90 13.17 -11.28
C GLN A 3 -7.78 12.07 -11.89
N ASP A 4 -7.98 12.09 -13.20
CA ASP A 4 -8.75 11.07 -13.93
C ASP A 4 -8.13 9.66 -13.80
N GLU A 5 -6.81 9.52 -13.87
CA GLU A 5 -6.14 8.22 -13.71
C GLU A 5 -6.29 7.68 -12.29
N GLN A 6 -6.25 8.54 -11.27
CA GLN A 6 -6.52 8.14 -9.89
C GLN A 6 -7.96 7.65 -9.71
N ILE A 7 -8.93 8.40 -10.24
CA ILE A 7 -10.35 8.01 -10.21
C ILE A 7 -10.56 6.67 -10.92
N CYS A 8 -10.03 6.50 -12.12
CA CYS A 8 -10.14 5.28 -12.90
C CYS A 8 -9.47 4.09 -12.19
N SER A 9 -8.26 4.27 -11.66
CA SER A 9 -7.56 3.22 -10.91
C SER A 9 -8.37 2.75 -9.69
N LEU A 10 -8.90 3.68 -8.91
CA LEU A 10 -9.75 3.36 -7.76
C LEU A 10 -11.07 2.72 -8.18
N ALA A 11 -11.71 3.21 -9.23
CA ALA A 11 -12.95 2.62 -9.76
C ALA A 11 -12.75 1.18 -10.20
N LEU A 12 -11.63 0.85 -10.89
CA LEU A 12 -11.30 -0.51 -11.31
C LEU A 12 -11.22 -1.48 -10.14
N THR A 13 -10.69 -1.08 -8.99
CA THR A 13 -10.60 -1.94 -7.79
C THR A 13 -11.98 -2.33 -7.24
N ARG A 14 -13.04 -1.63 -7.67
CA ARG A 14 -14.42 -1.81 -7.20
C ARG A 14 -15.34 -2.47 -8.21
N ILE A 15 -14.82 -2.86 -9.37
CA ILE A 15 -15.62 -3.52 -10.39
C ILE A 15 -15.95 -4.94 -9.94
N PRO A 16 -17.24 -5.29 -9.81
CA PRO A 16 -17.66 -6.62 -9.37
C PRO A 16 -17.13 -7.71 -10.31
N GLY A 17 -16.51 -8.74 -9.73
CA GLY A 17 -16.00 -9.89 -10.47
C GLY A 17 -14.66 -9.70 -11.16
N LEU A 18 -14.10 -8.48 -11.19
CA LEU A 18 -12.81 -8.23 -11.83
C LEU A 18 -11.64 -8.73 -10.97
N GLY A 19 -11.69 -8.43 -9.66
CA GLY A 19 -10.61 -8.76 -8.73
C GLY A 19 -9.31 -7.99 -9.00
N LEU A 20 -8.34 -8.11 -8.08
CA LEU A 20 -7.09 -7.37 -8.18
C LEU A 20 -6.25 -7.78 -9.39
N THR A 21 -6.01 -9.07 -9.58
CA THR A 21 -5.21 -9.61 -10.69
C THR A 21 -5.83 -9.27 -12.05
N GLY A 22 -7.17 -9.35 -12.15
CA GLY A 22 -7.87 -8.96 -13.36
C GLY A 22 -7.71 -7.47 -13.68
N ALA A 23 -7.86 -6.62 -12.67
CA ALA A 23 -7.68 -5.17 -12.80
C ALA A 23 -6.23 -4.81 -13.18
N PHE A 24 -5.24 -5.42 -12.51
CA PHE A 24 -3.83 -5.24 -12.82
C PHE A 24 -3.52 -5.65 -14.28
N ARG A 25 -4.02 -6.82 -14.71
CA ARG A 25 -3.85 -7.28 -16.09
C ARG A 25 -4.42 -6.31 -17.12
N LEU A 26 -5.62 -5.75 -16.88
CA LEU A 26 -6.21 -4.77 -17.79
C LEU A 26 -5.34 -3.52 -17.90
N VAL A 27 -4.89 -2.99 -16.76
CA VAL A 27 -4.02 -1.79 -16.74
C VAL A 27 -2.68 -2.08 -17.41
N SER A 28 -2.05 -3.19 -17.11
CA SER A 28 -0.77 -3.58 -17.74
C SER A 28 -0.89 -3.77 -19.24
N SER A 29 -2.01 -4.33 -19.75
CA SER A 29 -2.24 -4.54 -21.18
C SER A 29 -2.50 -3.24 -21.94
N LEU A 30 -3.17 -2.26 -21.34
CA LEU A 30 -3.59 -1.01 -21.98
C LEU A 30 -2.74 0.20 -21.58
N GLY A 31 -1.89 0.05 -20.56
CA GLY A 31 -0.96 1.07 -20.09
C GLY A 31 -1.52 2.02 -19.04
N SER A 32 -2.84 2.14 -18.86
CA SER A 32 -3.45 2.95 -17.81
C SER A 32 -4.89 2.54 -17.50
N ALA A 33 -5.38 2.90 -16.31
CA ALA A 33 -6.77 2.66 -15.92
C ALA A 33 -7.74 3.51 -16.74
N THR A 34 -7.37 4.73 -17.08
CA THR A 34 -8.15 5.61 -17.95
C THR A 34 -8.41 4.96 -19.29
N ARG A 35 -7.37 4.39 -19.93
CA ARG A 35 -7.51 3.68 -21.21
C ARG A 35 -8.39 2.43 -21.12
N VAL A 36 -8.41 1.75 -20.00
CA VAL A 36 -9.34 0.63 -19.78
C VAL A 36 -10.79 1.08 -19.91
N PHE A 37 -11.15 2.22 -19.31
CA PHE A 37 -12.51 2.75 -19.41
C PHE A 37 -12.82 3.37 -20.78
N GLU A 38 -11.86 4.02 -21.42
CA GLU A 38 -12.01 4.58 -22.78
C GLU A 38 -12.32 3.47 -23.80
N HIS A 39 -11.57 2.36 -23.74
CA HIS A 39 -11.69 1.23 -24.67
C HIS A 39 -12.60 0.10 -24.15
N ARG A 40 -13.44 0.35 -23.13
CA ARG A 40 -14.24 -0.70 -22.49
C ARG A 40 -15.13 -1.53 -23.42
N LYS A 41 -15.59 -0.94 -24.53
CA LYS A 41 -16.39 -1.65 -25.54
C LYS A 41 -15.59 -2.63 -26.42
N GLU A 42 -14.29 -2.42 -26.51
CA GLU A 42 -13.37 -3.17 -27.36
C GLU A 42 -12.49 -4.14 -26.55
N LEU A 43 -12.68 -4.19 -25.23
CA LEU A 43 -11.82 -4.96 -24.31
C LEU A 43 -11.74 -6.45 -24.66
N SER A 44 -12.82 -7.06 -25.14
CA SER A 44 -12.82 -8.47 -25.57
C SER A 44 -11.87 -8.74 -26.74
N GLN A 45 -11.63 -7.73 -27.57
CA GLN A 45 -10.71 -7.79 -28.72
C GLN A 45 -9.27 -7.47 -28.31
N LEU A 46 -9.10 -6.51 -27.39
CA LEU A 46 -7.80 -5.99 -26.95
C LEU A 46 -7.12 -6.87 -25.90
N VAL A 47 -7.91 -7.48 -25.01
CA VAL A 47 -7.38 -8.28 -23.89
C VAL A 47 -8.06 -9.67 -23.88
N PRO A 48 -7.37 -10.73 -24.30
CA PRO A 48 -7.93 -12.07 -24.34
C PRO A 48 -8.49 -12.52 -22.98
N GLY A 49 -9.68 -13.13 -22.96
CA GLY A 49 -10.32 -13.70 -21.78
C GLY A 49 -11.11 -12.70 -20.91
N VAL A 50 -11.30 -11.47 -21.36
CA VAL A 50 -12.25 -10.53 -20.74
C VAL A 50 -13.67 -10.92 -21.13
N SER A 51 -14.53 -11.18 -20.14
CA SER A 51 -15.91 -11.59 -20.37
C SER A 51 -16.84 -10.37 -20.54
N GLU A 52 -17.93 -10.55 -21.29
CA GLU A 52 -19.00 -9.54 -21.43
C GLU A 52 -19.56 -9.07 -20.07
N LYS A 53 -19.55 -9.94 -19.06
CA LYS A 53 -19.96 -9.59 -17.69
C LYS A 53 -19.05 -8.51 -17.11
N ILE A 54 -17.76 -8.60 -17.32
CA ILE A 54 -16.80 -7.57 -16.85
C ILE A 54 -16.99 -6.27 -17.64
N ILE A 55 -17.14 -6.35 -18.97
CA ILE A 55 -17.39 -5.17 -19.83
C ILE A 55 -18.64 -4.41 -19.36
N THR A 56 -19.70 -5.13 -19.06
CA THR A 56 -20.94 -4.55 -18.53
C THR A 56 -20.71 -3.92 -17.14
N ALA A 57 -19.95 -4.60 -16.27
CA ALA A 57 -19.65 -4.12 -14.93
C ALA A 57 -18.79 -2.85 -14.91
N LEU A 58 -18.00 -2.59 -15.95
CA LEU A 58 -17.22 -1.34 -16.10
C LEU A 58 -18.10 -0.08 -16.23
N ASN A 59 -19.39 -0.21 -16.52
CA ASN A 59 -20.32 0.93 -16.53
C ASN A 59 -20.88 1.29 -15.13
N ASN A 60 -20.29 0.77 -14.06
CA ASN A 60 -20.73 0.99 -12.69
C ASN A 60 -20.42 2.41 -12.21
N SER A 61 -21.40 3.30 -12.25
CA SER A 61 -21.27 4.69 -11.78
C SER A 61 -20.99 4.80 -10.28
N GLU A 62 -21.43 3.84 -9.47
CA GLU A 62 -21.16 3.79 -8.03
C GLU A 62 -19.65 3.62 -7.74
N ALA A 63 -18.93 2.85 -8.57
CA ALA A 63 -17.50 2.69 -8.44
C ALA A 63 -16.77 4.04 -8.60
N PHE A 64 -17.18 4.86 -9.57
CA PHE A 64 -16.62 6.19 -9.79
C PHE A 64 -16.97 7.15 -8.64
N ARG A 65 -18.23 7.19 -8.23
CA ARG A 65 -18.67 8.03 -7.11
C ARG A 65 -17.89 7.74 -5.84
N ARG A 66 -17.62 6.48 -5.56
CA ARG A 66 -16.84 6.09 -4.38
C ARG A 66 -15.34 6.41 -4.54
N ALA A 67 -14.81 6.35 -5.75
CA ALA A 67 -13.44 6.78 -6.05
C ALA A 67 -13.26 8.29 -5.80
N GLU A 68 -14.19 9.13 -6.28
CA GLU A 68 -14.19 10.58 -6.05
C GLU A 68 -14.28 10.92 -4.55
N GLN A 69 -15.15 10.23 -3.81
CA GLN A 69 -15.24 10.40 -2.35
C GLN A 69 -13.93 10.08 -1.65
N GLU A 70 -13.24 9.03 -2.08
CA GLU A 70 -11.96 8.63 -1.52
C GLU A 70 -10.86 9.66 -1.81
N LEU A 71 -10.79 10.19 -3.03
CA LEU A 71 -9.82 11.25 -3.35
C LEU A 71 -10.11 12.51 -2.54
N THR A 72 -11.38 12.89 -2.39
CA THR A 72 -11.76 14.02 -1.53
C THR A 72 -11.33 13.81 -0.08
N PHE A 73 -11.46 12.59 0.43
CA PHE A 73 -10.94 12.22 1.76
C PHE A 73 -9.41 12.34 1.82
N CYS A 74 -8.70 11.87 0.79
CA CYS A 74 -7.25 11.96 0.70
C CYS A 74 -6.76 13.40 0.73
N GLU A 75 -7.34 14.28 -0.07
CA GLU A 75 -7.02 15.71 -0.11
C GLU A 75 -7.20 16.38 1.26
N LYS A 76 -8.35 16.17 1.90
CA LYS A 76 -8.66 16.73 3.23
C LYS A 76 -7.70 16.26 4.33
N ASN A 77 -7.10 15.08 4.19
CA ASN A 77 -6.26 14.47 5.21
C ASN A 77 -4.76 14.44 4.83
N HIS A 78 -4.36 15.16 3.78
CA HIS A 78 -2.98 15.20 3.28
C HIS A 78 -2.43 13.79 2.97
N ILE A 79 -3.26 12.94 2.37
CA ILE A 79 -2.91 11.59 1.93
C ILE A 79 -2.65 11.64 0.43
N ARG A 80 -1.53 11.09 -0.01
CA ARG A 80 -1.24 10.91 -1.43
C ARG A 80 -1.88 9.61 -1.93
N CYS A 81 -2.63 9.67 -3.02
CA CYS A 81 -3.08 8.51 -3.76
C CYS A 81 -2.05 8.24 -4.87
N LEU A 82 -1.29 7.17 -4.73
CA LEU A 82 -0.24 6.74 -5.67
C LEU A 82 -0.78 5.62 -6.55
N THR A 83 -0.80 5.82 -7.86
CA THR A 83 -1.18 4.78 -8.83
C THR A 83 0.06 4.14 -9.45
N LEU A 84 -0.09 3.02 -10.17
CA LEU A 84 1.03 2.26 -10.74
C LEU A 84 2.01 3.11 -11.58
N ASN A 85 1.50 4.17 -12.23
CA ASN A 85 2.31 5.02 -13.09
C ASN A 85 2.92 6.23 -12.37
N ASP A 86 2.67 6.41 -11.06
CA ASP A 86 3.29 7.47 -10.28
C ASP A 86 4.77 7.17 -9.99
N GLU A 87 5.62 8.19 -10.09
CA GLU A 87 7.05 8.06 -9.70
C GLU A 87 7.21 7.71 -8.22
N GLY A 88 6.30 8.20 -7.37
CA GLY A 88 6.28 7.90 -5.94
C GLY A 88 5.73 6.52 -5.58
N TYR A 89 5.18 5.75 -6.54
CA TYR A 89 4.76 4.37 -6.31
C TYR A 89 5.99 3.47 -6.10
N PRO A 90 5.99 2.54 -5.11
CA PRO A 90 7.13 1.65 -4.89
C PRO A 90 7.47 0.84 -6.14
N SER A 91 8.62 1.11 -6.76
CA SER A 91 9.02 0.50 -8.03
C SER A 91 9.12 -1.03 -7.93
N ARG A 92 9.66 -1.53 -6.81
CA ARG A 92 9.77 -2.98 -6.56
C ARG A 92 8.40 -3.65 -6.46
N LEU A 93 7.44 -3.02 -5.79
CA LEU A 93 6.07 -3.53 -5.69
C LEU A 93 5.35 -3.52 -7.04
N ARG A 94 5.67 -2.56 -7.93
CA ARG A 94 5.12 -2.48 -9.29
C ARG A 94 5.43 -3.72 -10.13
N GLU A 95 6.58 -4.36 -9.88
CA GLU A 95 7.01 -5.58 -10.60
C GLU A 95 6.29 -6.85 -10.10
N CYS A 96 5.50 -6.75 -9.03
CA CYS A 96 4.71 -7.89 -8.55
C CYS A 96 3.43 -8.07 -9.36
N ASP A 97 3.09 -9.31 -9.72
CA ASP A 97 1.87 -9.66 -10.49
C ASP A 97 0.55 -9.29 -9.77
N ASP A 98 0.61 -9.07 -8.48
CA ASP A 98 -0.49 -8.68 -7.62
C ASP A 98 -0.35 -7.26 -7.04
N ALA A 99 0.41 -6.39 -7.73
CA ALA A 99 0.59 -5.01 -7.33
C ALA A 99 -0.75 -4.28 -7.21
N PRO A 100 -1.00 -3.52 -6.11
CA PRO A 100 -2.20 -2.71 -5.99
C PRO A 100 -2.27 -1.62 -7.05
N LEU A 101 -3.42 -1.42 -7.70
CA LEU A 101 -3.58 -0.33 -8.68
C LEU A 101 -3.43 1.06 -8.06
N ALA A 102 -3.71 1.19 -6.77
CA ALA A 102 -3.56 2.42 -6.02
C ALA A 102 -3.12 2.13 -4.58
N LEU A 103 -2.29 3.01 -4.05
CA LEU A 103 -1.84 3.04 -2.67
C LEU A 103 -2.15 4.40 -2.06
N PHE A 104 -2.56 4.41 -0.81
CA PHE A 104 -2.75 5.60 -0.01
C PHE A 104 -1.56 5.77 0.91
N TYR A 105 -0.86 6.89 0.78
CA TYR A 105 0.35 7.16 1.53
C TYR A 105 0.27 8.50 2.27
N ARG A 106 0.60 8.47 3.55
CA ARG A 106 0.77 9.66 4.36
C ARG A 106 2.11 9.60 5.09
N GLY A 107 3.00 10.53 4.78
CA GLY A 107 4.34 10.59 5.35
C GLY A 107 5.34 11.32 4.46
N ASN A 108 6.61 11.25 4.82
CA ASN A 108 7.71 11.98 4.17
C ASN A 108 8.87 11.08 3.70
N ALA A 109 8.77 9.74 3.81
CA ALA A 109 9.80 8.86 3.30
C ALA A 109 9.69 8.70 1.77
N ASP A 110 10.83 8.53 1.12
CA ASP A 110 10.91 8.04 -0.24
C ASP A 110 10.70 6.51 -0.22
N LEU A 111 9.68 6.03 -0.95
CA LEU A 111 9.34 4.62 -1.06
C LEU A 111 10.25 3.87 -2.07
N ASN A 112 11.13 4.61 -2.78
CA ASN A 112 12.05 4.08 -3.78
C ASN A 112 13.52 4.19 -3.37
N THR A 113 13.79 4.41 -2.08
CA THR A 113 15.15 4.44 -1.56
C THR A 113 15.91 3.14 -1.85
N LEU A 114 17.25 3.22 -1.95
CA LEU A 114 18.09 2.10 -2.36
C LEU A 114 18.00 0.91 -1.40
N HIS A 115 18.06 1.18 -0.09
CA HIS A 115 18.04 0.14 0.93
C HIS A 115 16.69 0.13 1.64
N ILE A 116 15.96 -0.98 1.50
CA ILE A 116 14.69 -1.22 2.19
C ILE A 116 14.77 -2.58 2.88
N ILE A 117 14.44 -2.61 4.15
CA ILE A 117 14.41 -3.85 4.95
C ILE A 117 13.02 -4.03 5.57
N ASN A 118 12.41 -5.20 5.35
CA ASN A 118 11.20 -5.58 6.09
C ASN A 118 11.59 -6.27 7.39
N ILE A 119 10.95 -5.90 8.48
CA ILE A 119 11.03 -6.59 9.76
C ILE A 119 9.64 -7.04 10.16
N VAL A 120 9.39 -8.33 10.11
CA VAL A 120 8.10 -8.95 10.44
C VAL A 120 8.31 -10.12 11.38
N GLY A 121 7.30 -10.42 12.20
CA GLY A 121 7.41 -11.54 13.11
C GLY A 121 6.14 -11.84 13.89
N THR A 122 6.31 -12.61 14.97
CA THR A 122 5.20 -13.01 15.85
C THR A 122 4.53 -11.80 16.52
N ARG A 123 3.22 -11.92 16.72
CA ARG A 123 2.44 -10.94 17.51
C ARG A 123 2.72 -11.01 19.01
N HIS A 124 3.31 -12.12 19.48
CA HIS A 124 3.72 -12.33 20.86
C HIS A 124 5.25 -12.42 20.93
N ALA A 125 5.90 -11.26 20.75
CA ALA A 125 7.36 -11.19 20.79
C ALA A 125 7.90 -11.49 22.19
N THR A 126 8.86 -12.41 22.28
CA THR A 126 9.59 -12.65 23.52
C THR A 126 10.54 -11.51 23.84
N PRO A 127 10.97 -11.31 25.12
CA PRO A 127 12.00 -10.33 25.46
C PRO A 127 13.27 -10.47 24.60
N TYR A 128 13.69 -11.71 24.31
CA TYR A 128 14.81 -11.99 23.42
C TYR A 128 14.58 -11.48 21.99
N GLY A 129 13.40 -11.73 21.41
CA GLY A 129 13.09 -11.24 20.05
C GLY A 129 13.02 -9.71 19.97
N GLN A 130 12.53 -9.05 21.04
CA GLN A 130 12.52 -7.59 21.15
C GLN A 130 13.94 -7.02 21.23
N ASP A 131 14.81 -7.63 22.03
CA ASP A 131 16.20 -7.23 22.20
C ASP A 131 17.00 -7.42 20.90
N ILE A 132 16.83 -8.55 20.20
CA ILE A 132 17.44 -8.79 18.89
C ILE A 132 17.03 -7.70 17.90
N CYS A 133 15.73 -7.38 17.82
CA CYS A 133 15.23 -6.35 16.92
C CYS A 133 15.87 -4.97 17.22
N THR A 134 15.99 -4.63 18.49
CA THR A 134 16.58 -3.35 18.94
C THR A 134 18.08 -3.30 18.61
N ARG A 135 18.84 -4.33 18.93
CA ARG A 135 20.29 -4.40 18.65
C ARG A 135 20.57 -4.40 17.15
N PHE A 136 19.82 -5.20 16.38
CA PHE A 136 19.96 -5.25 14.93
C PHE A 136 19.80 -3.86 14.30
N LEU A 137 18.77 -3.10 14.70
CA LEU A 137 18.55 -1.76 14.15
C LEU A 137 19.59 -0.75 14.64
N ALA A 138 20.10 -0.88 15.86
CA ALA A 138 21.19 -0.06 16.34
C ALA A 138 22.49 -0.30 15.54
N ASP A 139 22.84 -1.57 15.31
CA ASP A 139 24.03 -1.92 14.52
C ASP A 139 23.87 -1.50 13.05
N LEU A 140 22.67 -1.71 12.48
CA LEU A 140 22.36 -1.32 11.12
C LEU A 140 22.49 0.20 10.91
N SER A 141 22.10 1.01 11.90
CA SER A 141 22.17 2.48 11.79
C SER A 141 23.57 3.00 11.66
N ALA A 142 24.55 2.30 12.23
CA ALA A 142 25.97 2.64 12.08
C ALA A 142 26.54 2.32 10.69
N LEU A 143 25.97 1.32 10.00
CA LEU A 143 26.46 0.85 8.70
C LEU A 143 25.67 1.42 7.52
N TYR A 144 24.34 1.51 7.64
CA TYR A 144 23.42 1.91 6.57
C TYR A 144 22.33 2.84 7.09
N PRO A 145 22.65 4.08 7.49
CA PRO A 145 21.72 5.00 8.18
C PRO A 145 20.51 5.40 7.30
N ASP A 146 20.65 5.36 5.98
CA ASP A 146 19.59 5.75 5.03
C ASP A 146 18.62 4.60 4.67
N THR A 147 18.69 3.47 5.40
CA THR A 147 17.81 2.33 5.17
C THR A 147 16.37 2.67 5.57
N LEU A 148 15.41 2.35 4.70
CA LEU A 148 13.98 2.41 5.01
C LEU A 148 13.54 1.12 5.70
N ILE A 149 12.97 1.22 6.88
CA ILE A 149 12.42 0.08 7.63
C ILE A 149 10.93 -0.05 7.35
N VAL A 150 10.50 -1.20 6.88
CA VAL A 150 9.09 -1.48 6.56
C VAL A 150 8.55 -2.59 7.46
N SER A 151 7.36 -2.38 8.02
CA SER A 151 6.66 -3.39 8.81
C SER A 151 5.14 -3.14 8.80
N GLY A 152 4.39 -3.93 9.56
CA GLY A 152 2.93 -3.92 9.49
C GLY A 152 2.21 -3.16 10.60
N LEU A 153 2.92 -2.52 11.51
CA LEU A 153 2.35 -1.85 12.70
C LEU A 153 1.50 -2.79 13.58
N ALA A 154 1.64 -4.12 13.44
CA ALA A 154 0.94 -5.10 14.25
C ALA A 154 1.56 -5.24 15.66
N TYR A 155 0.91 -5.99 16.55
CA TYR A 155 1.51 -6.38 17.83
C TYR A 155 2.82 -7.17 17.63
N GLY A 156 3.66 -7.19 18.67
CA GLY A 156 4.87 -7.99 18.70
C GLY A 156 6.03 -7.38 17.92
N ILE A 157 6.68 -8.14 17.05
CA ILE A 157 7.89 -7.70 16.35
C ILE A 157 7.68 -6.44 15.52
N ASP A 158 6.54 -6.29 14.84
CA ASP A 158 6.26 -5.14 13.98
C ASP A 158 6.37 -3.81 14.74
N ILE A 159 5.68 -3.68 15.88
CA ILE A 159 5.73 -2.46 16.68
C ILE A 159 7.11 -2.20 17.30
N HIS A 160 7.83 -3.27 17.68
CA HIS A 160 9.19 -3.13 18.20
C HIS A 160 10.16 -2.65 17.11
N ALA A 161 10.02 -3.15 15.89
CA ALA A 161 10.80 -2.69 14.74
C ALA A 161 10.58 -1.19 14.48
N HIS A 162 9.32 -0.72 14.44
CA HIS A 162 9.03 0.70 14.26
C HIS A 162 9.61 1.57 15.37
N ARG A 163 9.47 1.16 16.64
CA ARG A 163 10.01 1.93 17.78
C ARG A 163 11.53 1.98 17.75
N ALA A 164 12.20 0.86 17.49
CA ALA A 164 13.65 0.81 17.38
C ALA A 164 14.15 1.60 16.16
N ALA A 165 13.44 1.56 15.03
CA ALA A 165 13.74 2.37 13.85
C ALA A 165 13.68 3.87 14.17
N LEU A 166 12.59 4.32 14.82
CA LEU A 166 12.44 5.72 15.24
C LEU A 166 13.53 6.17 16.22
N GLN A 167 13.90 5.32 17.19
CA GLN A 167 14.97 5.60 18.16
C GLN A 167 16.35 5.72 17.50
N ASN A 168 16.59 4.98 16.41
CA ASN A 168 17.85 4.99 15.66
C ASN A 168 17.80 5.90 14.42
N HIS A 169 16.83 6.82 14.35
CA HIS A 169 16.65 7.82 13.30
C HIS A 169 16.38 7.28 11.89
N PHE A 170 16.04 6.01 11.74
CA PHE A 170 15.56 5.47 10.46
C PHE A 170 14.20 6.03 10.10
N LYS A 171 13.98 6.27 8.82
CA LYS A 171 12.64 6.38 8.28
C LYS A 171 11.95 5.02 8.34
N THR A 172 10.67 5.00 8.73
CA THR A 172 9.94 3.73 8.85
C THR A 172 8.52 3.84 8.34
N ILE A 173 8.09 2.82 7.56
CA ILE A 173 6.77 2.75 6.92
C ILE A 173 5.95 1.65 7.57
N GLY A 174 4.79 2.03 8.09
CA GLY A 174 3.76 1.09 8.53
C GLY A 174 2.79 0.79 7.39
N VAL A 175 2.81 -0.43 6.87
CA VAL A 175 1.81 -0.88 5.92
C VAL A 175 0.60 -1.37 6.69
N LEU A 176 -0.60 -0.82 6.43
CA LEU A 176 -1.80 -1.07 7.22
C LEU A 176 -2.77 -2.01 6.52
N ALA A 177 -3.55 -2.75 7.31
CA ALA A 177 -4.60 -3.66 6.84
C ALA A 177 -6.01 -3.04 6.88
N HIS A 178 -6.08 -1.72 6.88
CA HIS A 178 -7.29 -0.91 6.97
C HIS A 178 -7.06 0.48 6.35
N GLY A 179 -8.11 1.29 6.22
CA GLY A 179 -8.00 2.66 5.71
C GLY A 179 -7.23 3.59 6.65
N LEU A 180 -6.68 4.69 6.10
CA LEU A 180 -5.93 5.72 6.87
C LEU A 180 -6.83 6.64 7.74
N ASP A 181 -8.13 6.37 7.78
CA ASP A 181 -9.10 7.06 8.64
C ASP A 181 -8.99 6.67 10.13
N ARG A 182 -8.25 5.60 10.43
CA ARG A 182 -8.05 5.07 11.78
C ARG A 182 -6.67 4.45 11.96
N ILE A 183 -6.31 4.18 13.21
CA ILE A 183 -5.11 3.42 13.58
C ILE A 183 -5.54 2.18 14.35
N TYR A 184 -5.05 1.03 13.93
CA TYR A 184 -5.22 -0.24 14.62
C TYR A 184 -3.87 -1.00 14.70
N PRO A 185 -3.49 -1.52 15.87
CA PRO A 185 -4.16 -1.37 17.16
C PRO A 185 -4.13 0.06 17.69
N ALA A 186 -5.13 0.47 18.48
CA ALA A 186 -5.24 1.84 19.01
C ALA A 186 -4.05 2.23 19.90
N GLU A 187 -3.47 1.27 20.62
CA GLU A 187 -2.29 1.43 21.48
C GLU A 187 -1.03 1.84 20.69
N HIS A 188 -1.00 1.58 19.38
CA HIS A 188 0.13 1.96 18.53
C HIS A 188 0.01 3.39 17.98
N ARG A 189 -1.06 4.13 18.32
CA ARG A 189 -1.33 5.48 17.79
C ARG A 189 -0.16 6.43 18.00
N LYS A 190 0.46 6.42 19.19
CA LYS A 190 1.62 7.29 19.47
C LYS A 190 2.78 7.02 18.52
N THR A 191 3.10 5.76 18.30
CA THR A 191 4.15 5.35 17.36
C THR A 191 3.78 5.74 15.92
N ALA A 192 2.52 5.49 15.50
CA ALA A 192 2.04 5.86 14.17
C ALA A 192 2.15 7.38 13.91
N VAL A 193 1.85 8.23 14.91
CA VAL A 193 2.02 9.69 14.78
C VAL A 193 3.49 10.06 14.61
N SER A 194 4.41 9.51 15.40
CA SER A 194 5.86 9.74 15.21
C SER A 194 6.36 9.29 13.85
N MET A 195 5.79 8.20 13.30
CA MET A 195 6.14 7.72 11.97
C MET A 195 5.72 8.69 10.86
N LEU A 196 4.68 9.51 11.03
CA LEU A 196 4.31 10.52 10.03
C LEU A 196 5.39 11.60 9.87
N GLU A 197 6.14 11.88 10.91
CA GLU A 197 7.25 12.84 10.90
C GLU A 197 8.56 12.21 10.44
N GLN A 198 8.73 10.90 10.65
CA GLN A 198 9.97 10.16 10.37
C GLN A 198 9.68 8.89 9.56
N GLY A 199 8.97 9.02 8.43
CA GLY A 199 8.59 7.88 7.60
C GLY A 199 7.19 8.00 7.04
N GLY A 200 6.25 7.14 7.48
CA GLY A 200 4.85 7.25 7.06
C GLY A 200 4.01 6.00 7.27
N LEU A 201 2.77 6.11 6.80
CA LEU A 201 1.77 5.05 6.79
C LEU A 201 1.31 4.81 5.36
N LEU A 202 1.19 3.55 4.99
CA LEU A 202 0.85 3.10 3.64
C LEU A 202 -0.27 2.06 3.69
N THR A 203 -1.22 2.11 2.78
CA THR A 203 -2.25 1.08 2.64
C THR A 203 -2.82 1.03 1.22
N GLU A 204 -3.37 -0.12 0.82
CA GLU A 204 -4.21 -0.25 -0.37
C GLU A 204 -5.71 -0.09 -0.07
N PHE A 205 -6.08 -0.08 1.21
CA PHE A 205 -7.47 -0.06 1.63
C PHE A 205 -8.02 1.36 1.71
N THR A 206 -9.20 1.58 1.15
CA THR A 206 -9.90 2.86 1.21
C THR A 206 -10.39 3.19 2.62
N SER A 207 -10.69 4.47 2.87
CA SER A 207 -11.31 4.94 4.10
C SER A 207 -12.59 4.15 4.43
N GLY A 208 -12.84 3.93 5.73
CA GLY A 208 -13.94 3.11 6.21
C GLY A 208 -13.69 1.60 6.20
N THR A 209 -12.55 1.12 5.64
CA THR A 209 -12.19 -0.30 5.69
C THR A 209 -11.74 -0.70 7.09
N ASN A 210 -12.35 -1.74 7.66
CA ASN A 210 -12.02 -2.27 8.98
C ASN A 210 -10.77 -3.18 8.96
N PRO A 211 -10.06 -3.30 10.10
CA PRO A 211 -8.90 -4.19 10.24
C PRO A 211 -9.32 -5.67 10.39
N ASP A 212 -9.99 -6.21 9.38
CA ASP A 212 -10.46 -7.58 9.36
C ASP A 212 -9.31 -8.58 9.15
N ARG A 213 -9.45 -9.80 9.69
CA ARG A 213 -8.41 -10.84 9.62
C ARG A 213 -7.89 -11.09 8.19
N GLN A 214 -8.77 -11.09 7.21
CA GLN A 214 -8.41 -11.30 5.81
C GLN A 214 -7.53 -10.17 5.24
N ASN A 215 -7.74 -8.93 5.69
CA ASN A 215 -6.97 -7.78 5.23
C ASN A 215 -5.53 -7.82 5.72
N PHE A 216 -5.26 -8.39 6.89
CA PHE A 216 -3.88 -8.60 7.36
C PHE A 216 -3.09 -9.56 6.46
N VAL A 217 -3.76 -10.63 6.00
CA VAL A 217 -3.13 -11.58 5.06
C VAL A 217 -2.86 -10.90 3.72
N LYS A 218 -3.86 -10.20 3.17
CA LYS A 218 -3.73 -9.48 1.89
C LYS A 218 -2.63 -8.42 1.95
N ARG A 219 -2.54 -7.63 3.01
CA ARG A 219 -1.55 -6.60 3.21
C ARG A 219 -0.10 -7.11 3.17
N ASN A 220 0.15 -8.32 3.67
CA ASN A 220 1.51 -8.85 3.81
C ASN A 220 2.25 -8.93 2.47
N ARG A 221 1.56 -9.11 1.34
CA ARG A 221 2.18 -9.06 0.01
C ARG A 221 2.78 -7.69 -0.30
N ILE A 222 2.18 -6.60 0.19
CA ILE A 222 2.71 -5.24 0.01
C ILE A 222 3.98 -5.07 0.84
N VAL A 223 3.99 -5.55 2.10
CA VAL A 223 5.20 -5.53 2.93
C VAL A 223 6.34 -6.28 2.25
N ALA A 224 6.05 -7.46 1.70
CA ALA A 224 7.04 -8.25 0.98
C ALA A 224 7.50 -7.57 -0.33
N GLY A 225 6.55 -7.11 -1.16
CA GLY A 225 6.82 -6.57 -2.48
C GLY A 225 7.56 -5.22 -2.50
N ILE A 226 7.45 -4.41 -1.45
CA ILE A 226 8.23 -3.18 -1.33
C ILE A 226 9.72 -3.49 -1.17
N CYS A 227 10.05 -4.60 -0.54
CA CYS A 227 11.40 -5.08 -0.30
C CYS A 227 11.61 -6.35 -1.13
N LEU A 228 11.96 -6.25 -2.38
CA LEU A 228 12.38 -7.42 -3.15
C LEU A 228 13.73 -7.92 -2.62
N LEU A 229 13.74 -9.16 -2.14
CA LEU A 229 14.97 -9.93 -1.99
C LEU A 229 15.35 -10.46 -3.38
N TYR A 230 16.54 -10.11 -3.83
CA TYR A 230 17.21 -10.83 -4.91
C TYR A 230 17.83 -12.10 -4.37
#